data_af34e19474a0a83f7ee3cbb22e70ac0b
#
_entry.id   af34e19474a0a83f7ee3cbb22e70ac0b
#
_cell.length_a   1.000
_cell.length_b   1.000
_cell.length_c   1.000
_cell.angle_alpha   90.00
_cell.angle_beta   90.00
_cell.angle_gamma   90.00
#
_symmetry.space_group_name_H-M   'P 1'
#
loop_
_entity.id
_entity.type
_entity.pdbx_description
1 polymer ?
#
loop_
_entity_poly.entity_id
_entity_poly.type
_entity_poly.pdbx_seq_one_letter_code
_entity_poly.pdbx_strand_id
1 'polypeptide(L)'
;MTKIEAAIQEYADWGSVIGVDTLEKLRNVTESGRIISLINLCEARQERKYAEIANQIYWKRDDCRIVMMSGPSSSGKTSSSLRIAQQCRVLGLTPKVIELDNYFVDREKTPRTEGGEYDFEALGAMDIAFLGEQLEALLLAQRLHH
;
A
#
# COMPACT_ATOMS: atom_id res chain seq x y z
N MET A 1 -0.28 5.42 -23.16
CA MET A 1 0.10 5.90 -21.80
C MET A 1 -0.01 4.74 -20.82
N THR A 2 1.07 4.38 -20.17
CA THR A 2 1.09 3.35 -19.14
C THR A 2 0.39 3.86 -17.86
N LYS A 3 0.03 2.95 -16.95
CA LYS A 3 -0.55 3.36 -15.65
C LYS A 3 0.40 4.24 -14.83
N ILE A 4 1.71 4.02 -14.97
CA ILE A 4 2.75 4.81 -14.30
C ILE A 4 2.81 6.22 -14.88
N GLU A 5 2.85 6.35 -16.19
CA GLU A 5 2.82 7.67 -16.87
C GLU A 5 1.57 8.47 -16.51
N ALA A 6 0.40 7.80 -16.44
CA ALA A 6 -0.84 8.43 -16.02
C ALA A 6 -0.77 8.95 -14.57
N ALA A 7 -0.20 8.17 -13.65
CA ALA A 7 -0.03 8.58 -12.26
C ALA A 7 0.93 9.76 -12.13
N ILE A 8 2.06 9.73 -12.85
CA ILE A 8 3.03 10.85 -12.86
C ILE A 8 2.35 12.11 -13.39
N GLN A 9 1.61 12.01 -14.49
CA GLN A 9 0.91 13.16 -15.09
C GLN A 9 -0.15 13.72 -14.11
N GLU A 10 -0.92 12.86 -13.45
CA GLU A 10 -1.90 13.28 -12.44
C GLU A 10 -1.25 14.07 -11.30
N TYR A 11 -0.06 13.66 -10.83
CA TYR A 11 0.67 14.41 -9.80
C TYR A 11 1.20 15.75 -10.32
N ALA A 12 1.72 15.80 -11.55
CA ALA A 12 2.19 17.03 -12.18
C ALA A 12 1.05 18.03 -12.36
N ASP A 13 -0.10 17.59 -12.89
CA ASP A 13 -1.29 18.41 -13.08
C ASP A 13 -1.78 18.98 -11.74
N TRP A 14 -1.82 18.15 -10.71
CA TRP A 14 -2.21 18.60 -9.39
C TRP A 14 -1.23 19.60 -8.79
N GLY A 15 0.08 19.38 -8.96
CA GLY A 15 1.12 20.32 -8.56
C GLY A 15 0.91 21.71 -9.19
N SER A 16 0.52 21.75 -10.46
CA SER A 16 0.19 22.98 -11.17
C SER A 16 -1.07 23.64 -10.61
N VAL A 17 -2.12 22.85 -10.31
CA VAL A 17 -3.38 23.38 -9.73
C VAL A 17 -3.14 24.04 -8.37
N ILE A 18 -2.31 23.47 -7.51
CA ILE A 18 -2.00 24.02 -6.18
C ILE A 18 -0.83 25.01 -6.19
N GLY A 19 -0.22 25.26 -7.37
CA GLY A 19 0.84 26.24 -7.54
C GLY A 19 2.18 25.88 -6.94
N VAL A 20 2.54 24.56 -6.92
CA VAL A 20 3.83 24.04 -6.42
C VAL A 20 4.51 23.09 -7.40
N ASP A 21 4.32 23.31 -8.69
CA ASP A 21 4.86 22.51 -9.80
C ASP A 21 6.36 22.76 -10.08
N THR A 22 6.98 23.72 -9.40
CA THR A 22 8.41 23.99 -9.49
C THR A 22 9.04 24.15 -8.10
N LEU A 23 10.37 23.93 -8.02
CA LEU A 23 11.13 24.14 -6.77
C LEU A 23 11.05 25.58 -6.28
N GLU A 24 11.04 26.56 -7.20
CA GLU A 24 10.91 27.97 -6.85
C GLU A 24 9.56 28.26 -6.18
N LYS A 25 8.46 27.76 -6.75
CA LYS A 25 7.13 27.93 -6.17
C LYS A 25 7.01 27.23 -4.79
N LEU A 26 7.59 26.03 -4.64
CA LEU A 26 7.64 25.35 -3.36
C LEU A 26 8.44 26.16 -2.32
N ARG A 27 9.59 26.73 -2.70
CA ARG A 27 10.38 27.61 -1.84
C ARG A 27 9.57 28.82 -1.39
N ASN A 28 8.87 29.48 -2.30
CA ASN A 28 8.02 30.64 -1.99
C ASN A 28 6.91 30.30 -0.99
N VAL A 29 6.30 29.10 -1.08
CA VAL A 29 5.32 28.62 -0.11
C VAL A 29 5.97 28.42 1.26
N THR A 30 7.18 27.87 1.32
CA THR A 30 7.92 27.65 2.56
C THR A 30 8.30 28.98 3.23
N GLU A 31 8.88 29.90 2.47
CA GLU A 31 9.33 31.22 2.96
C GLU A 31 8.15 32.11 3.39
N SER A 32 6.98 31.93 2.77
CA SER A 32 5.76 32.65 3.17
C SER A 32 5.04 32.06 4.40
N GLY A 33 5.60 31.03 5.02
CA GLY A 33 5.00 30.36 6.20
C GLY A 33 3.77 29.50 5.92
N ARG A 34 3.43 29.26 4.64
CA ARG A 34 2.26 28.47 4.23
C ARG A 34 2.53 26.98 4.09
N ILE A 35 3.71 26.52 4.48
CA ILE A 35 4.12 25.11 4.33
C ILE A 35 3.18 24.14 5.07
N ILE A 36 2.70 24.50 6.27
CA ILE A 36 1.78 23.65 7.04
C ILE A 36 0.46 23.47 6.28
N SER A 37 -0.07 24.54 5.68
CA SER A 37 -1.28 24.45 4.87
C SER A 37 -1.10 23.54 3.65
N LEU A 38 0.08 23.58 3.01
CA LEU A 38 0.42 22.69 1.90
C LEU A 38 0.51 21.24 2.36
N ILE A 39 1.16 20.95 3.49
CA ILE A 39 1.24 19.60 4.06
C ILE A 39 -0.17 19.05 4.31
N ASN A 40 -1.01 19.81 5.01
CA ASN A 40 -2.39 19.39 5.30
C ASN A 40 -3.19 19.11 4.03
N LEU A 41 -2.98 19.89 2.97
CA LEU A 41 -3.64 19.67 1.68
C LEU A 41 -3.16 18.37 1.01
N CYS A 42 -1.84 18.09 1.06
CA CYS A 42 -1.26 16.85 0.55
C CYS A 42 -1.80 15.62 1.31
N GLU A 43 -1.86 15.70 2.64
CA GLU A 43 -2.40 14.64 3.48
C GLU A 43 -3.89 14.39 3.22
N ALA A 44 -4.69 15.46 3.11
CA ALA A 44 -6.11 15.34 2.77
C ALA A 44 -6.32 14.68 1.41
N ARG A 45 -5.50 15.01 0.40
CA ARG A 45 -5.54 14.34 -0.90
C ARG A 45 -5.19 12.86 -0.77
N GLN A 46 -4.15 12.53 0.00
CA GLN A 46 -3.75 11.14 0.22
C GLN A 46 -4.86 10.34 0.88
N GLU A 47 -5.51 10.88 1.91
CA GLU A 47 -6.66 10.23 2.56
C GLU A 47 -7.81 10.00 1.59
N ARG A 48 -8.09 10.95 0.73
CA ARG A 48 -9.11 10.78 -0.31
C ARG A 48 -8.79 9.62 -1.25
N LYS A 49 -7.51 9.46 -1.65
CA LYS A 49 -7.08 8.31 -2.46
C LYS A 49 -7.28 6.98 -1.73
N TYR A 50 -6.98 6.91 -0.43
CA TYR A 50 -7.25 5.70 0.37
C TYR A 50 -8.75 5.39 0.45
N ALA A 51 -9.60 6.40 0.62
CA ALA A 51 -11.04 6.22 0.61
C ALA A 51 -11.55 5.74 -0.76
N GLU A 52 -11.03 6.27 -1.88
CA GLU A 52 -11.37 5.82 -3.23
C GLU A 52 -10.99 4.34 -3.45
N ILE A 53 -9.83 3.90 -2.97
CA ILE A 53 -9.41 2.49 -3.01
C ILE A 53 -10.34 1.63 -2.15
N ALA A 54 -10.66 2.06 -0.94
CA ALA A 54 -11.57 1.33 -0.05
C ALA A 54 -12.97 1.18 -0.66
N ASN A 55 -13.49 2.22 -1.34
CA ASN A 55 -14.73 2.13 -2.09
C ASN A 55 -14.66 1.07 -3.20
N GLN A 56 -13.55 1.00 -3.95
CA GLN A 56 -13.38 -0.03 -4.98
C GLN A 56 -13.35 -1.45 -4.38
N ILE A 57 -12.71 -1.63 -3.22
CA ILE A 57 -12.70 -2.89 -2.47
C ILE A 57 -14.12 -3.24 -2.03
N TYR A 58 -14.85 -2.28 -1.47
CA TYR A 58 -16.23 -2.47 -1.00
C TYR A 58 -17.16 -2.92 -2.13
N TRP A 59 -17.07 -2.30 -3.30
CA TRP A 59 -17.90 -2.68 -4.46
C TRP A 59 -17.57 -4.07 -5.02
N LYS A 60 -16.38 -4.57 -4.77
CA LYS A 60 -15.91 -5.90 -5.21
C LYS A 60 -15.90 -6.94 -4.08
N ARG A 61 -16.42 -6.63 -2.90
CA ARG A 61 -16.28 -7.46 -1.69
C ARG A 61 -16.83 -8.88 -1.83
N ASP A 62 -17.80 -9.08 -2.71
CA ASP A 62 -18.42 -10.40 -2.91
C ASP A 62 -17.49 -11.32 -3.73
N ASP A 63 -16.70 -10.75 -4.64
CA ASP A 63 -15.79 -11.47 -5.52
C ASP A 63 -14.32 -11.38 -5.09
N CYS A 64 -13.92 -10.29 -4.44
CA CYS A 64 -12.54 -10.00 -4.06
C CYS A 64 -12.36 -10.12 -2.54
N ARG A 65 -11.77 -11.24 -2.09
CA ARG A 65 -11.51 -11.50 -0.67
C ARG A 65 -10.10 -11.12 -0.24
N ILE A 66 -9.17 -11.03 -1.17
CA ILE A 66 -7.76 -10.73 -0.92
C ILE A 66 -7.34 -9.54 -1.77
N VAL A 67 -6.72 -8.56 -1.15
CA VAL A 67 -6.10 -7.40 -1.82
C VAL A 67 -4.61 -7.44 -1.55
N MET A 68 -3.82 -7.56 -2.61
CA MET A 68 -2.36 -7.59 -2.50
C MET A 68 -1.78 -6.21 -2.81
N MET A 69 -0.87 -5.76 -1.94
CA MET A 69 -0.12 -4.52 -2.13
C MET A 69 1.35 -4.84 -2.31
N SER A 70 1.93 -4.41 -3.41
CA SER A 70 3.36 -4.55 -3.69
C SER A 70 4.00 -3.19 -3.94
N GLY A 71 5.31 -3.13 -3.78
CA GLY A 71 6.11 -1.94 -4.02
C GLY A 71 7.51 -2.11 -3.45
N PRO A 72 8.45 -1.24 -3.82
CA PRO A 72 9.83 -1.30 -3.34
C PRO A 72 9.92 -1.12 -1.82
N SER A 73 11.08 -1.45 -1.25
CA SER A 73 11.35 -1.19 0.17
C SER A 73 11.17 0.31 0.48
N SER A 74 10.70 0.60 1.68
CA SER A 74 10.46 1.97 2.17
C SER A 74 9.47 2.80 1.33
N SER A 75 8.66 2.18 0.47
CA SER A 75 7.63 2.88 -0.33
C SER A 75 6.34 3.21 0.44
N GLY A 76 6.28 2.89 1.72
CA GLY A 76 5.11 3.14 2.56
C GLY A 76 3.99 2.09 2.43
N LYS A 77 4.30 0.87 1.97
CA LYS A 77 3.32 -0.23 1.85
C LYS A 77 2.53 -0.46 3.15
N THR A 78 3.22 -0.67 4.26
CA THR A 78 2.61 -0.92 5.57
C THR A 78 1.70 0.24 6.00
N SER A 79 2.18 1.48 5.91
CA SER A 79 1.38 2.66 6.25
C SER A 79 0.14 2.78 5.37
N SER A 80 0.29 2.57 4.06
CA SER A 80 -0.81 2.65 3.10
C SER A 80 -1.84 1.54 3.32
N SER A 81 -1.39 0.29 3.57
CA SER A 81 -2.30 -0.84 3.84
C SER A 81 -3.12 -0.63 5.10
N LEU A 82 -2.51 -0.10 6.17
CA LEU A 82 -3.21 0.22 7.41
C LEU A 82 -4.25 1.33 7.21
N ARG A 83 -3.93 2.38 6.43
CA ARG A 83 -4.86 3.47 6.12
C ARG A 83 -6.02 2.99 5.25
N ILE A 84 -5.76 2.18 4.22
CA ILE A 84 -6.81 1.57 3.40
C ILE A 84 -7.70 0.65 4.26
N ALA A 85 -7.12 -0.17 5.13
CA ALA A 85 -7.87 -1.01 6.05
C ALA A 85 -8.77 -0.18 6.99
N GLN A 86 -8.29 0.97 7.46
CA GLN A 86 -9.10 1.90 8.25
C GLN A 86 -10.30 2.44 7.45
N GLN A 87 -10.08 2.86 6.20
CA GLN A 87 -11.16 3.31 5.32
C GLN A 87 -12.15 2.18 4.99
N CYS A 88 -11.69 0.94 4.84
CA CYS A 88 -12.57 -0.22 4.70
C CYS A 88 -13.45 -0.43 5.94
N ARG A 89 -12.92 -0.22 7.17
CA ARG A 89 -13.71 -0.29 8.40
C ARG A 89 -14.80 0.79 8.47
N VAL A 90 -14.54 1.99 7.95
CA VAL A 90 -15.56 3.05 7.82
C VAL A 90 -16.74 2.59 6.97
N LEU A 91 -16.50 1.72 5.98
CA LEU A 91 -17.52 1.11 5.13
C LEU A 91 -18.17 -0.16 5.73
N GLY A 92 -17.83 -0.50 6.98
CA GLY A 92 -18.37 -1.68 7.67
C GLY A 92 -17.66 -3.00 7.37
N LEU A 93 -16.55 -2.98 6.63
CA LEU A 93 -15.74 -4.17 6.40
C LEU A 93 -14.84 -4.48 7.61
N THR A 94 -14.40 -5.72 7.74
CA THR A 94 -13.49 -6.18 8.80
C THR A 94 -12.15 -6.68 8.23
N PRO A 95 -11.34 -5.82 7.59
CA PRO A 95 -10.11 -6.25 6.94
C PRO A 95 -9.08 -6.74 7.96
N LYS A 96 -8.33 -7.77 7.60
CA LYS A 96 -7.12 -8.23 8.28
C LYS A 96 -5.91 -7.84 7.44
N VAL A 97 -4.98 -7.12 8.02
CA VAL A 97 -3.70 -6.79 7.37
C VAL A 97 -2.71 -7.87 7.72
N ILE A 98 -2.10 -8.46 6.70
CA ILE A 98 -1.08 -9.50 6.81
C ILE A 98 0.20 -8.94 6.19
N GLU A 99 1.26 -8.91 6.98
CA GLU A 99 2.58 -8.51 6.52
C GLU A 99 3.35 -9.75 6.08
N LEU A 100 3.72 -9.82 4.81
CA LEU A 100 4.45 -10.97 4.27
C LEU A 100 5.84 -11.15 4.90
N ASP A 101 6.40 -10.08 5.45
CA ASP A 101 7.68 -10.13 6.17
C ASP A 101 7.67 -11.10 7.36
N ASN A 102 6.49 -11.38 7.94
CA ASN A 102 6.33 -12.36 9.03
C ASN A 102 6.41 -13.82 8.56
N TYR A 103 6.46 -14.06 7.26
CA TYR A 103 6.50 -15.40 6.66
C TYR A 103 7.86 -15.75 6.06
N PHE A 104 8.88 -14.94 6.27
CA PHE A 104 10.23 -15.33 5.88
C PHE A 104 10.69 -16.53 6.73
N VAL A 105 11.29 -17.51 6.06
CA VAL A 105 11.90 -18.65 6.76
C VAL A 105 13.13 -18.19 7.53
N ASP A 106 13.58 -19.01 8.48
CA ASP A 106 14.83 -18.77 9.19
C ASP A 106 15.99 -18.52 8.21
N ARG A 107 16.88 -17.62 8.57
CA ARG A 107 18.01 -17.23 7.72
C ARG A 107 18.81 -18.42 7.19
N GLU A 108 18.94 -19.46 8.00
CA GLU A 108 19.68 -20.69 7.65
C GLU A 108 18.99 -21.48 6.52
N LYS A 109 17.68 -21.35 6.38
CA LYS A 109 16.85 -22.00 5.35
C LYS A 109 16.66 -21.13 4.10
N THR A 110 17.04 -19.85 4.17
CA THR A 110 16.93 -18.93 3.04
C THR A 110 17.84 -19.39 1.90
N PRO A 111 17.33 -19.49 0.66
CA PRO A 111 18.15 -19.82 -0.50
C PRO A 111 19.36 -18.89 -0.65
N ARG A 112 20.37 -19.36 -1.36
CA ARG A 112 21.55 -18.56 -1.66
C ARG A 112 21.63 -18.28 -3.16
N THR A 113 22.14 -17.10 -3.49
CA THR A 113 22.51 -16.71 -4.85
C THR A 113 23.72 -17.54 -5.33
N GLU A 114 24.01 -17.49 -6.62
CA GLU A 114 25.24 -18.09 -7.18
C GLU A 114 26.53 -17.55 -6.52
N GLY A 115 26.50 -16.32 -6.01
CA GLY A 115 27.58 -15.68 -5.26
C GLY A 115 27.66 -16.11 -3.78
N GLY A 116 26.75 -16.98 -3.30
CA GLY A 116 26.76 -17.50 -1.92
C GLY A 116 26.07 -16.60 -0.90
N GLU A 117 25.55 -15.44 -1.30
CA GLU A 117 24.76 -14.53 -0.45
C GLU A 117 23.33 -15.04 -0.28
N TYR A 118 22.65 -14.65 0.81
CA TYR A 118 21.26 -15.00 1.02
C TYR A 118 20.36 -14.28 -0.01
N ASP A 119 19.52 -15.04 -0.69
CA ASP A 119 18.55 -14.53 -1.66
C ASP A 119 17.17 -14.37 -1.02
N PHE A 120 16.91 -13.22 -0.45
CA PHE A 120 15.62 -12.88 0.14
C PHE A 120 14.53 -12.58 -0.90
N GLU A 121 14.88 -12.43 -2.17
CA GLU A 121 13.92 -12.23 -3.27
C GLU A 121 13.44 -13.57 -3.85
N ALA A 122 14.11 -14.67 -3.53
CA ALA A 122 13.69 -15.99 -3.95
C ALA A 122 12.37 -16.42 -3.27
N LEU A 123 11.49 -17.08 -4.01
CA LEU A 123 10.23 -17.60 -3.46
C LEU A 123 10.47 -18.56 -2.26
N GLY A 124 11.57 -19.32 -2.28
CA GLY A 124 11.96 -20.21 -1.19
C GLY A 124 12.42 -19.49 0.10
N ALA A 125 12.57 -18.17 0.08
CA ALA A 125 12.83 -17.38 1.28
C ALA A 125 11.57 -17.21 2.16
N MET A 126 10.41 -17.56 1.63
CA MET A 126 9.13 -17.46 2.35
C MET A 126 8.52 -18.83 2.61
N ASP A 127 7.87 -19.00 3.74
CA ASP A 127 7.04 -20.16 4.06
C ASP A 127 5.66 -20.05 3.38
N ILE A 128 5.65 -20.36 2.09
CA ILE A 128 4.44 -20.28 1.26
C ILE A 128 3.38 -21.27 1.72
N ALA A 129 3.79 -22.44 2.26
CA ALA A 129 2.86 -23.44 2.75
C ALA A 129 2.08 -22.90 3.96
N PHE A 130 2.79 -22.36 4.93
CA PHE A 130 2.19 -21.76 6.13
C PHE A 130 1.31 -20.55 5.81
N LEU A 131 1.77 -19.68 4.89
CA LEU A 131 0.96 -18.56 4.40
C LEU A 131 -0.35 -19.05 3.76
N GLY A 132 -0.28 -20.09 2.92
CA GLY A 132 -1.44 -20.71 2.27
C GLY A 132 -2.44 -21.24 3.28
N GLU A 133 -1.99 -22.04 4.26
CA GLU A 133 -2.83 -22.56 5.33
C GLU A 133 -3.54 -21.46 6.12
N GLN A 134 -2.84 -20.40 6.46
CA GLN A 134 -3.42 -19.26 7.18
C GLN A 134 -4.45 -18.50 6.34
N LEU A 135 -4.18 -18.26 5.05
CA LEU A 135 -5.14 -17.62 4.16
C LEU A 135 -6.41 -18.46 3.98
N GLU A 136 -6.27 -19.78 3.81
CA GLU A 136 -7.41 -20.70 3.73
C GLU A 136 -8.23 -20.67 5.02
N ALA A 137 -7.59 -20.74 6.19
CA ALA A 137 -8.27 -20.68 7.47
C ALA A 137 -9.06 -19.36 7.66
N LEU A 138 -8.48 -18.22 7.25
CA LEU A 138 -9.15 -16.94 7.32
C LEU A 138 -10.36 -16.86 6.37
N LEU A 139 -10.24 -17.38 5.15
CA LEU A 139 -11.33 -17.41 4.18
C LEU A 139 -12.48 -18.33 4.62
N LEU A 140 -12.16 -19.46 5.26
CA LEU A 140 -13.16 -20.37 5.84
C LEU A 140 -13.87 -19.74 7.05
N ALA A 141 -13.13 -19.10 7.95
CA ALA A 141 -13.71 -18.43 9.10
C ALA A 141 -14.70 -17.32 8.70
N GLN A 142 -14.42 -16.58 7.63
CA GLN A 142 -15.34 -15.57 7.11
C GLN A 142 -16.64 -16.15 6.55
N ARG A 143 -16.61 -17.38 6.01
CA ARG A 143 -17.83 -18.04 5.49
C ARG A 143 -18.78 -18.52 6.60
N LEU A 144 -18.28 -18.73 7.81
CA LEU A 144 -19.08 -19.18 8.95
C LEU A 144 -19.80 -18.03 9.69
N HIS A 145 -19.47 -16.80 9.38
CA HIS A 145 -20.05 -15.59 10.00
C HIS A 145 -21.06 -14.86 9.10
N HIS A 146 -21.41 -15.44 7.97
CA HIS A 146 -22.48 -15.04 7.05
C HIS A 146 -23.56 -16.10 7.01
#